data_1c3375bbcee14f2f26fac3edc2c400b8
#
_entry.id   1c3375bbcee14f2f26fac3edc2c400b8
#
_cell.length_a   1.000
_cell.length_b   1.000
_cell.length_c   1.000
_cell.angle_alpha   90.00
_cell.angle_beta   90.00
_cell.angle_gamma   90.00
#
_symmetry.space_group_name_H-M   'P 1'
#
loop_
_entity.id
_entity.type
_entity.pdbx_description
1 polymer ?
#
loop_
_entity_poly.entity_id
_entity_poly.type
_entity_poly.pdbx_seq_one_letter_code
_entity_poly.pdbx_strand_id
1 'polypeptide(L)'
;KIINNIAAGNIAIHYQAQNACVAVSTACATGTTAIGEGYRAVLHGYTTAAICGGSEAAIVPLAVAGFGSCMALNASEDPNAASLPFDKRRAGFVMGEGAGAVILEEYEHAKARGAKIYAEIVGYGSTCDAHHVTAPAEEAIASGKAIENAMAGLEGVKPEEIYINAHGTGTAL
;
A
#
# COMPACT_ATOMS: atom_id res chain seq x y z
N LYS A 1 -22.29 3.27 -6.72
CA LYS A 1 -20.93 2.86 -6.26
C LYS A 1 -20.64 3.47 -4.89
N ILE A 2 -21.43 3.06 -3.88
CA ILE A 2 -21.31 3.59 -2.52
C ILE A 2 -20.69 2.52 -1.59
N ILE A 3 -20.71 1.26 -2.01
CA ILE A 3 -20.28 0.11 -1.20
C ILE A 3 -18.78 -0.13 -1.45
N ASN A 4 -17.98 -0.06 -0.38
CA ASN A 4 -16.51 -0.06 -0.45
C ASN A 4 -15.90 -1.35 -1.01
N ASN A 5 -16.57 -2.50 -0.86
CA ASN A 5 -16.06 -3.79 -1.35
C ASN A 5 -16.49 -4.13 -2.78
N ILE A 6 -17.13 -3.22 -3.51
CA ILE A 6 -17.61 -3.50 -4.87
C ILE A 6 -16.46 -3.85 -5.83
N ALA A 7 -15.30 -3.22 -5.71
CA ALA A 7 -14.14 -3.55 -6.53
C ALA A 7 -13.71 -5.00 -6.30
N ALA A 8 -13.53 -5.41 -5.05
CA ALA A 8 -13.19 -6.78 -4.69
C ALA A 8 -14.27 -7.78 -5.13
N GLY A 9 -15.56 -7.42 -4.94
CA GLY A 9 -16.70 -8.26 -5.37
C GLY A 9 -16.74 -8.50 -6.88
N ASN A 10 -16.48 -7.47 -7.70
CA ASN A 10 -16.42 -7.62 -9.16
C ASN A 10 -15.26 -8.53 -9.59
N ILE A 11 -14.10 -8.40 -8.95
CA ILE A 11 -12.95 -9.28 -9.19
C ILE A 11 -13.31 -10.73 -8.82
N ALA A 12 -13.90 -10.92 -7.64
CA ALA A 12 -14.31 -12.24 -7.18
C ALA A 12 -15.31 -12.92 -8.13
N ILE A 13 -16.31 -12.18 -8.63
CA ILE A 13 -17.28 -12.67 -9.62
C ILE A 13 -16.58 -13.05 -10.92
N HIS A 14 -15.71 -12.16 -11.42
CA HIS A 14 -15.03 -12.36 -12.70
C HIS A 14 -14.11 -13.59 -12.69
N TYR A 15 -13.39 -13.81 -11.60
CA TYR A 15 -12.45 -14.92 -11.46
C TYR A 15 -13.03 -16.12 -10.71
N GLN A 16 -14.32 -16.08 -10.33
CA GLN A 16 -14.99 -17.14 -9.54
C GLN A 16 -14.25 -17.44 -8.23
N ALA A 17 -13.67 -16.42 -7.60
CA ALA A 17 -13.00 -16.56 -6.32
C ALA A 17 -14.04 -16.65 -5.19
N GLN A 18 -14.15 -17.80 -4.54
CA GLN A 18 -15.25 -18.15 -3.63
C GLN A 18 -14.86 -18.13 -2.14
N ASN A 19 -13.63 -17.78 -1.80
CA ASN A 19 -13.21 -17.61 -0.41
C ASN A 19 -13.48 -16.18 0.06
N ALA A 20 -12.90 -15.77 1.17
CA ALA A 20 -13.11 -14.44 1.77
C ALA A 20 -12.90 -13.31 0.76
N CYS A 21 -13.87 -12.40 0.67
CA CYS A 21 -13.82 -11.21 -0.16
C CYS A 21 -13.94 -9.99 0.75
N VAL A 22 -12.81 -9.38 1.08
CA VAL A 22 -12.70 -8.33 2.10
C VAL A 22 -12.16 -7.06 1.47
N ALA A 23 -12.71 -5.92 1.84
CA ALA A 23 -12.13 -4.62 1.55
C ALA A 23 -11.54 -4.03 2.83
N VAL A 24 -10.25 -3.70 2.77
CA VAL A 24 -9.57 -2.95 3.81
C VAL A 24 -9.57 -1.46 3.46
N SER A 25 -9.47 -0.60 4.46
CA SER A 25 -9.38 0.85 4.27
C SER A 25 -8.42 1.43 5.31
N THR A 26 -7.22 1.75 4.88
CA THR A 26 -6.15 2.33 5.70
C THR A 26 -5.50 3.51 4.96
N ALA A 27 -6.34 4.34 4.31
CA ALA A 27 -5.93 5.49 3.49
C ALA A 27 -4.82 5.09 2.49
N CYS A 28 -3.71 5.82 2.45
CA CYS A 28 -2.60 5.57 1.53
C CYS A 28 -1.94 4.19 1.71
N ALA A 29 -2.05 3.58 2.88
CA ALA A 29 -1.51 2.26 3.19
C ALA A 29 -2.43 1.10 2.75
N THR A 30 -3.62 1.37 2.18
CA THR A 30 -4.63 0.34 1.86
C THR A 30 -4.07 -0.78 0.99
N GLY A 31 -3.33 -0.44 -0.07
CA GLY A 31 -2.73 -1.45 -0.96
C GLY A 31 -1.73 -2.35 -0.22
N THR A 32 -0.86 -1.78 0.59
CA THR A 32 0.10 -2.52 1.43
C THR A 32 -0.63 -3.37 2.47
N THR A 33 -1.67 -2.83 3.10
CA THR A 33 -2.49 -3.59 4.07
C THR A 33 -3.19 -4.77 3.40
N ALA A 34 -3.77 -4.58 2.20
CA ALA A 34 -4.41 -5.66 1.46
C ALA A 34 -3.43 -6.79 1.13
N ILE A 35 -2.20 -6.45 0.73
CA ILE A 35 -1.13 -7.43 0.48
C ILE A 35 -0.73 -8.12 1.78
N GLY A 36 -0.55 -7.38 2.87
CA GLY A 36 -0.17 -7.93 4.17
C GLY A 36 -1.21 -8.89 4.76
N GLU A 37 -2.49 -8.57 4.64
CA GLU A 37 -3.57 -9.46 5.10
C GLU A 37 -3.69 -10.70 4.19
N GLY A 38 -3.51 -10.55 2.88
CA GLY A 38 -3.39 -11.69 1.96
C GLY A 38 -2.21 -12.58 2.27
N TYR A 39 -1.05 -12.00 2.56
CA TYR A 39 0.15 -12.73 3.01
C TYR A 39 -0.15 -13.55 4.28
N ARG A 40 -0.77 -12.94 5.29
CA ARG A 40 -1.17 -13.64 6.51
C ARG A 40 -2.14 -14.78 6.23
N ALA A 41 -3.12 -14.55 5.34
CA ALA A 41 -4.10 -15.57 4.99
C ALA A 41 -3.46 -16.80 4.31
N VAL A 42 -2.48 -16.58 3.44
CA VAL A 42 -1.71 -17.67 2.81
C VAL A 42 -0.77 -18.34 3.81
N LEU A 43 -0.02 -17.55 4.58
CA LEU A 43 0.94 -18.04 5.57
C LEU A 43 0.29 -18.96 6.62
N HIS A 44 -0.92 -18.60 7.07
CA HIS A 44 -1.66 -19.37 8.08
C HIS A 44 -2.57 -20.47 7.47
N GLY A 45 -2.52 -20.67 6.16
CA GLY A 45 -3.28 -21.73 5.48
C GLY A 45 -4.79 -21.47 5.36
N TYR A 46 -5.26 -20.23 5.55
CA TYR A 46 -6.66 -19.88 5.33
C TYR A 46 -7.05 -19.90 3.86
N THR A 47 -6.09 -19.68 2.98
CA THR A 47 -6.24 -19.80 1.54
C THR A 47 -4.92 -20.20 0.89
N THR A 48 -4.99 -20.86 -0.26
CA THR A 48 -3.79 -21.21 -1.05
C THR A 48 -3.30 -20.04 -1.90
N ALA A 49 -4.23 -19.19 -2.34
CA ALA A 49 -3.91 -18.00 -3.13
C ALA A 49 -4.87 -16.86 -2.82
N ALA A 50 -4.41 -15.62 -3.01
CA ALA A 50 -5.19 -14.41 -2.79
C ALA A 50 -4.90 -13.37 -3.88
N ILE A 51 -5.92 -12.69 -4.37
CA ILE A 51 -5.79 -11.51 -5.23
C ILE A 51 -5.81 -10.29 -4.32
N CYS A 52 -4.72 -9.55 -4.26
CA CYS A 52 -4.55 -8.40 -3.38
C CYS A 52 -4.20 -7.15 -4.18
N GLY A 53 -4.68 -6.01 -3.77
CA GLY A 53 -4.35 -4.76 -4.47
C GLY A 53 -5.03 -3.55 -3.91
N GLY A 54 -4.90 -2.46 -4.62
CA GLY A 54 -5.55 -1.19 -4.32
C GLY A 54 -5.93 -0.44 -5.59
N SER A 55 -6.89 0.43 -5.47
CA SER A 55 -7.34 1.30 -6.56
C SER A 55 -7.77 2.66 -6.03
N GLU A 56 -7.53 3.70 -6.79
CA GLU A 56 -7.95 5.06 -6.50
C GLU A 56 -8.45 5.76 -7.76
N ALA A 57 -9.59 6.43 -7.65
CA ALA A 57 -10.18 7.26 -8.70
C ALA A 57 -10.83 8.49 -8.05
N ALA A 58 -10.01 9.30 -7.39
CA ALA A 58 -10.45 10.39 -6.52
C ALA A 58 -10.28 11.79 -7.15
N ILE A 59 -9.91 11.92 -8.41
CA ILE A 59 -9.80 13.24 -9.04
C ILE A 59 -11.20 13.78 -9.37
N VAL A 60 -11.90 14.19 -8.31
CA VAL A 60 -13.24 14.79 -8.38
C VAL A 60 -13.24 16.10 -7.58
N PRO A 61 -14.13 17.07 -7.92
CA PRO A 61 -14.14 18.39 -7.27
C PRO A 61 -14.15 18.35 -5.75
N LEU A 62 -14.89 17.42 -5.16
CA LEU A 62 -14.98 17.31 -3.70
C LEU A 62 -13.63 16.89 -3.06
N ALA A 63 -12.93 15.93 -3.67
CA ALA A 63 -11.65 15.48 -3.15
C ALA A 63 -10.55 16.54 -3.35
N VAL A 64 -10.53 17.22 -4.50
CA VAL A 64 -9.61 18.35 -4.75
C VAL A 64 -9.86 19.46 -3.75
N ALA A 65 -11.12 19.85 -3.51
CA ALA A 65 -11.46 20.87 -2.51
C ALA A 65 -11.06 20.42 -1.09
N GLY A 66 -11.29 19.17 -0.74
CA GLY A 66 -10.93 18.63 0.57
C GLY A 66 -9.42 18.67 0.83
N PHE A 67 -8.61 18.15 -0.07
CA PHE A 67 -7.15 18.19 0.05
C PHE A 67 -6.58 19.61 -0.08
N GLY A 68 -7.21 20.46 -0.90
CA GLY A 68 -6.87 21.88 -0.98
C GLY A 68 -7.10 22.59 0.36
N SER A 69 -8.22 22.31 1.04
CA SER A 69 -8.52 22.86 2.37
C SER A 69 -7.53 22.39 3.45
N CYS A 70 -6.96 21.20 3.29
CA CYS A 70 -5.89 20.69 4.16
C CYS A 70 -4.51 21.29 3.83
N MET A 71 -4.40 22.14 2.79
CA MET A 71 -3.13 22.69 2.28
C MET A 71 -2.10 21.59 1.94
N ALA A 72 -2.58 20.43 1.49
CA ALA A 72 -1.74 19.27 1.21
C ALA A 72 -1.34 19.16 -0.27
N LEU A 73 -2.06 19.87 -1.18
CA LEU A 73 -1.79 19.84 -2.62
C LEU A 73 -0.70 20.83 -3.01
N ASN A 74 0.13 20.43 -3.95
CA ASN A 74 1.05 21.36 -4.62
C ASN A 74 0.26 22.29 -5.56
N ALA A 75 0.54 23.59 -5.49
CA ALA A 75 -0.08 24.62 -6.31
C ALA A 75 0.81 25.08 -7.48
N SER A 76 1.86 24.35 -7.82
CA SER A 76 2.74 24.69 -8.93
C SER A 76 1.99 24.62 -10.27
N GLU A 77 2.19 25.62 -11.11
CA GLU A 77 1.69 25.63 -12.49
C GLU A 77 2.62 24.86 -13.45
N ASP A 78 3.86 24.58 -13.03
CA ASP A 78 4.80 23.75 -13.80
C ASP A 78 4.62 22.26 -13.44
N PRO A 79 4.10 21.44 -14.36
CA PRO A 79 3.90 20.01 -14.10
C PRO A 79 5.23 19.24 -13.84
N ASN A 80 6.36 19.76 -14.34
CA ASN A 80 7.67 19.15 -14.12
C ASN A 80 8.26 19.48 -12.73
N ALA A 81 7.68 20.45 -12.03
CA ALA A 81 8.08 20.88 -10.69
C ALA A 81 6.95 20.72 -9.65
N ALA A 82 5.91 19.95 -9.97
CA ALA A 82 4.76 19.77 -9.09
C ALA A 82 4.94 18.62 -8.11
N SER A 83 5.45 17.47 -8.55
CA SER A 83 5.67 16.30 -7.69
C SER A 83 7.17 16.13 -7.44
N LEU A 84 7.64 16.56 -6.28
CA LEU A 84 9.07 16.62 -5.91
C LEU A 84 9.34 15.93 -4.56
N PRO A 85 9.10 14.60 -4.43
CA PRO A 85 9.40 13.88 -3.20
C PRO A 85 10.86 14.05 -2.80
N PHE A 86 11.11 14.34 -1.51
CA PHE A 86 12.44 14.54 -0.91
C PHE A 86 13.23 15.76 -1.41
N ASP A 87 12.76 16.50 -2.42
CA ASP A 87 13.40 17.73 -2.88
C ASP A 87 13.17 18.88 -1.88
N LYS A 88 14.13 19.80 -1.76
CA LYS A 88 14.00 20.98 -0.91
C LYS A 88 12.86 21.92 -1.34
N ARG A 89 12.48 21.88 -2.61
CA ARG A 89 11.40 22.70 -3.19
C ARG A 89 10.02 22.04 -3.06
N ARG A 90 9.91 20.85 -2.47
CA ARG A 90 8.62 20.16 -2.32
C ARG A 90 7.62 21.05 -1.57
N ALA A 91 6.38 21.08 -2.02
CA ALA A 91 5.36 21.99 -1.49
C ALA A 91 3.94 21.35 -1.49
N GLY A 92 3.84 20.07 -1.40
CA GLY A 92 2.60 19.31 -1.43
C GLY A 92 2.62 18.16 -2.42
N PHE A 93 1.57 17.36 -2.43
CA PHE A 93 1.45 16.24 -3.37
C PHE A 93 0.57 16.59 -4.58
N VAL A 94 0.67 15.79 -5.63
CA VAL A 94 -0.20 15.83 -6.81
C VAL A 94 -1.11 14.61 -6.74
N MET A 95 -2.43 14.82 -6.84
CA MET A 95 -3.40 13.72 -6.88
C MET A 95 -3.21 12.87 -8.12
N GLY A 96 -3.28 11.56 -7.96
CA GLY A 96 -3.24 10.60 -9.04
C GLY A 96 -4.38 9.60 -8.96
N GLU A 97 -4.62 8.90 -10.05
CA GLU A 97 -5.55 7.78 -10.13
C GLU A 97 -4.82 6.56 -10.67
N GLY A 98 -5.27 5.39 -10.27
CA GLY A 98 -4.69 4.15 -10.75
C GLY A 98 -5.20 2.94 -9.99
N ALA A 99 -4.76 1.77 -10.43
CA ALA A 99 -5.03 0.52 -9.77
C ALA A 99 -3.86 -0.44 -10.00
N GLY A 100 -3.60 -1.29 -9.01
CA GLY A 100 -2.63 -2.36 -9.10
C GLY A 100 -3.10 -3.57 -8.32
N ALA A 101 -2.77 -4.75 -8.81
CA ALA A 101 -3.07 -5.99 -8.13
C ALA A 101 -1.90 -6.97 -8.26
N VAL A 102 -1.73 -7.78 -7.23
CA VAL A 102 -0.80 -8.91 -7.21
C VAL A 102 -1.55 -10.18 -6.81
N ILE A 103 -1.05 -11.32 -7.28
CA ILE A 103 -1.51 -12.62 -6.84
C ILE A 103 -0.47 -13.17 -5.88
N LEU A 104 -0.88 -13.38 -4.64
CA LEU A 104 -0.10 -14.10 -3.64
C LEU A 104 -0.50 -15.57 -3.70
N GLU A 105 0.48 -16.45 -3.61
CA GLU A 105 0.25 -17.88 -3.70
C GLU A 105 1.25 -18.62 -2.81
N GLU A 106 0.82 -19.69 -2.19
CA GLU A 106 1.70 -20.55 -1.42
C GLU A 106 2.82 -21.07 -2.32
N TYR A 107 4.05 -21.02 -1.82
CA TYR A 107 5.26 -21.20 -2.62
C TYR A 107 5.35 -22.57 -3.31
N GLU A 108 5.11 -23.65 -2.57
CA GLU A 108 5.19 -25.01 -3.16
C GLU A 108 4.03 -25.28 -4.13
N HIS A 109 2.85 -24.70 -3.88
CA HIS A 109 1.74 -24.76 -4.82
C HIS A 109 2.08 -24.04 -6.13
N ALA A 110 2.66 -22.85 -6.07
CA ALA A 110 3.09 -22.08 -7.23
C ALA A 110 4.16 -22.86 -8.06
N LYS A 111 5.13 -23.43 -7.38
CA LYS A 111 6.17 -24.29 -8.00
C LYS A 111 5.58 -25.51 -8.66
N ALA A 112 4.70 -26.23 -7.99
CA ALA A 112 4.11 -27.48 -8.49
C ALA A 112 3.35 -27.30 -9.81
N ARG A 113 2.73 -26.13 -10.04
CA ARG A 113 2.05 -25.81 -11.29
C ARG A 113 2.93 -25.07 -12.31
N GLY A 114 4.21 -24.87 -12.03
CA GLY A 114 5.15 -24.18 -12.93
C GLY A 114 4.88 -22.67 -13.06
N ALA A 115 4.35 -22.04 -12.03
CA ALA A 115 4.09 -20.60 -12.07
C ALA A 115 5.39 -19.80 -12.17
N LYS A 116 5.35 -18.67 -12.86
CA LYS A 116 6.43 -17.69 -12.80
C LYS A 116 6.34 -16.93 -11.47
N ILE A 117 7.34 -17.14 -10.61
CA ILE A 117 7.48 -16.45 -9.34
C ILE A 117 8.35 -15.21 -9.58
N TYR A 118 7.85 -14.04 -9.23
CA TYR A 118 8.56 -12.76 -9.38
C TYR A 118 9.36 -12.40 -8.13
N ALA A 119 8.80 -12.68 -6.96
CA ALA A 119 9.40 -12.42 -5.66
C ALA A 119 8.69 -13.26 -4.59
N GLU A 120 9.28 -13.33 -3.42
CA GLU A 120 8.70 -13.91 -2.22
C GLU A 120 8.41 -12.81 -1.20
N ILE A 121 7.24 -12.86 -0.55
CA ILE A 121 6.93 -11.98 0.58
C ILE A 121 7.37 -12.69 1.85
N VAL A 122 8.37 -12.13 2.51
CA VAL A 122 9.01 -12.75 3.68
C VAL A 122 8.60 -12.09 5.01
N GLY A 123 7.89 -10.97 4.95
CA GLY A 123 7.43 -10.31 6.16
C GLY A 123 6.42 -9.20 5.91
N TYR A 124 5.71 -8.84 6.97
CA TYR A 124 4.74 -7.76 6.99
C TYR A 124 4.71 -7.10 8.37
N GLY A 125 4.71 -5.78 8.40
CA GLY A 125 4.57 -4.99 9.61
C GLY A 125 3.47 -3.95 9.47
N SER A 126 2.64 -3.83 10.50
CA SER A 126 1.59 -2.81 10.59
C SER A 126 1.53 -2.30 12.02
N THR A 127 1.57 -1.00 12.17
CA THR A 127 1.57 -0.29 13.46
C THR A 127 0.72 0.97 13.35
N CYS A 128 0.48 1.63 14.48
CA CYS A 128 -0.22 2.90 14.56
C CYS A 128 0.55 3.84 15.49
N ASP A 129 0.77 5.07 15.06
CA ASP A 129 1.43 6.11 15.86
C ASP A 129 0.61 6.53 17.09
N ALA A 130 -0.73 6.42 17.03
CA ALA A 130 -1.64 6.91 18.07
C ALA A 130 -1.36 8.36 18.48
N HIS A 131 -0.91 9.18 17.53
CA HIS A 131 -0.42 10.54 17.75
C HIS A 131 -1.39 11.59 17.21
N HIS A 132 -1.61 11.63 15.89
CA HIS A 132 -2.43 12.61 15.21
C HIS A 132 -3.18 11.99 14.03
N VAL A 133 -4.26 12.64 13.57
CA VAL A 133 -5.11 12.12 12.48
C VAL A 133 -4.32 11.96 11.16
N THR A 134 -3.42 12.89 10.85
CA THR A 134 -2.67 12.91 9.58
C THR A 134 -1.17 13.10 9.74
N ALA A 135 -0.70 13.80 10.78
CA ALA A 135 0.73 14.05 10.98
C ALA A 135 1.43 12.82 11.61
N PRO A 136 2.55 12.36 11.05
CA PRO A 136 3.35 11.32 11.68
C PRO A 136 3.97 11.80 12.99
N ALA A 137 4.23 10.89 13.93
CA ALA A 137 4.99 11.19 15.13
C ALA A 137 6.44 11.52 14.78
N GLU A 138 7.01 12.56 15.38
CA GLU A 138 8.36 13.04 15.07
C GLU A 138 9.42 11.97 15.34
N GLU A 139 9.27 11.19 16.41
CA GLU A 139 10.21 10.14 16.79
C GLU A 139 10.15 8.92 15.88
N ALA A 140 9.13 8.78 15.04
CA ALA A 140 8.92 7.68 14.08
C ALA A 140 9.02 6.26 14.71
N ILE A 141 8.76 6.12 16.02
CA ILE A 141 8.91 4.85 16.75
C ILE A 141 8.00 3.76 16.18
N ALA A 142 6.73 4.09 15.93
CA ALA A 142 5.79 3.11 15.40
C ALA A 142 6.11 2.74 13.95
N SER A 143 6.52 3.71 13.12
CA SER A 143 6.96 3.45 11.75
C SER A 143 8.21 2.58 11.72
N GLY A 144 9.19 2.86 12.57
CA GLY A 144 10.37 2.01 12.76
C GLY A 144 9.99 0.59 13.17
N LYS A 145 9.04 0.44 14.10
CA LYS A 145 8.55 -0.86 14.54
C LYS A 145 7.83 -1.65 13.44
N ALA A 146 7.12 -0.98 12.54
CA ALA A 146 6.52 -1.63 11.37
C ALA A 146 7.60 -2.22 10.46
N ILE A 147 8.69 -1.48 10.22
CA ILE A 147 9.83 -1.94 9.42
C ILE A 147 10.52 -3.12 10.12
N GLU A 148 10.82 -3.02 11.41
CA GLU A 148 11.40 -4.12 12.19
C GLU A 148 10.55 -5.39 12.12
N ASN A 149 9.23 -5.26 12.27
CA ASN A 149 8.32 -6.40 12.18
C ASN A 149 8.32 -7.04 10.79
N ALA A 150 8.38 -6.23 9.74
CA ALA A 150 8.46 -6.73 8.36
C ALA A 150 9.79 -7.43 8.07
N MET A 151 10.86 -7.02 8.73
CA MET A 151 12.21 -7.55 8.56
C MET A 151 12.55 -8.70 9.52
N ALA A 152 11.69 -9.04 10.45
CA ALA A 152 11.98 -10.01 11.52
C ALA A 152 12.39 -11.41 11.04
N GLY A 153 12.04 -11.79 9.80
CA GLY A 153 12.42 -13.06 9.19
C GLY A 153 13.62 -12.98 8.25
N LEU A 154 14.23 -11.80 8.09
CA LEU A 154 15.38 -11.61 7.20
C LEU A 154 16.69 -11.86 7.94
N GLU A 155 17.35 -12.98 7.64
CA GLU A 155 18.68 -13.28 8.16
C GLU A 155 19.73 -13.09 7.07
N GLY A 156 20.89 -12.50 7.45
CA GLY A 156 22.06 -12.37 6.57
C GLY A 156 21.96 -11.34 5.46
N VAL A 157 20.89 -10.56 5.38
CA VAL A 157 20.73 -9.48 4.39
C VAL A 157 21.50 -8.25 4.86
N LYS A 158 22.34 -7.70 3.98
CA LYS A 158 23.12 -6.52 4.29
C LYS A 158 22.37 -5.24 3.96
N PRO A 159 22.62 -4.13 4.67
CA PRO A 159 21.93 -2.85 4.42
C PRO A 159 22.00 -2.38 2.96
N GLU A 160 23.12 -2.60 2.28
CA GLU A 160 23.33 -2.24 0.88
C GLU A 160 22.55 -3.09 -0.13
N GLU A 161 21.95 -4.18 0.32
CA GLU A 161 21.08 -5.06 -0.47
C GLU A 161 19.61 -4.72 -0.32
N ILE A 162 19.28 -3.72 0.53
CA ILE A 162 17.91 -3.30 0.83
C ILE A 162 17.53 -2.08 0.00
N TYR A 163 16.47 -2.21 -0.78
CA TYR A 163 15.81 -1.08 -1.43
C TYR A 163 14.55 -0.70 -0.66
N ILE A 164 14.40 0.59 -0.34
CA ILE A 164 13.21 1.12 0.37
C ILE A 164 12.40 1.97 -0.61
N ASN A 165 11.18 1.56 -0.89
CA ASN A 165 10.19 2.40 -1.55
C ASN A 165 9.41 3.16 -0.48
N ALA A 166 9.83 4.37 -0.19
CA ALA A 166 9.21 5.20 0.83
C ALA A 166 7.91 5.85 0.34
N HIS A 167 7.07 6.31 1.27
CA HIS A 167 5.80 6.97 0.93
C HIS A 167 6.02 8.22 0.08
N GLY A 168 6.96 9.09 0.44
CA GLY A 168 7.46 10.17 -0.42
C GLY A 168 6.38 11.09 -0.98
N THR A 169 5.52 11.64 -0.14
CA THR A 169 4.37 12.44 -0.55
C THR A 169 4.72 13.77 -1.21
N GLY A 170 5.90 14.31 -0.95
CA GLY A 170 6.28 15.65 -1.37
C GLY A 170 5.66 16.76 -0.51
N THR A 171 5.02 16.44 0.60
CA THR A 171 4.59 17.42 1.61
C THR A 171 5.77 17.97 2.39
N ALA A 172 5.56 19.03 3.17
CA ALA A 172 6.62 19.67 3.97
C ALA A 172 7.17 18.77 5.09
N LEU A 173 6.35 17.83 5.56
CA LEU A 173 6.70 16.88 6.61
C LEU A 173 7.53 15.72 6.08
#